data_6dcd5f5b5be7011a1f1446a3be07a0e0
#
_entry.id   6dcd5f5b5be7011a1f1446a3be07a0e0
#
_cell.length_a   1.000
_cell.length_b   1.000
_cell.length_c   1.000
_cell.angle_alpha   90.00
_cell.angle_beta   90.00
_cell.angle_gamma   90.00
#
_symmetry.space_group_name_H-M   'P 1'
#
loop_
_entity.id
_entity.type
_entity.pdbx_description
1 polymer ?
#
loop_
_entity_poly.entity_id
_entity_poly.type
_entity_poly.pdbx_seq_one_letter_code
_entity_poly.pdbx_strand_id
1 'polypeptide(L)'
;MPCKISHLAEPQSSECSIIVEVAHQDKGLLPALDRLRTRWRIVALACGVAVGLTLIVSLFLTKQYTAISRILIEPPAGSDPRVSTAVSPIYLESLHSYELFAASDDLFLKAVEHFGLRQDSEPIDKLKKSVLKADMPRNTKILEIHATLPDPKKAHALALYIAEETVKLNQSVSREGDQELAAEAEKQAADVRSRLQKIEQAWADASTHEPVEQLQAELDSDEQLRAALKRELAEYEVLSEKGKADQYRRQLDSLQRQIAPKQKLLATRSARMEQLTSERTAAQAAAKAAENRLQEVRSALGSRGERLRIIDPGIVPERPSSPNILLNMVIALFAALVLSAFYLVVEMSYVAERAESNRRSLRVAGRND
;
A
#
# COMPACT_ATOMS: atom_id res chain seq x y z
N MET A 1 36.48 32.35 48.35
CA MET A 1 36.52 32.79 49.79
C MET A 1 36.09 31.64 50.67
N PRO A 2 36.84 31.43 51.70
CA PRO A 2 36.94 30.17 52.46
C PRO A 2 36.27 30.25 53.83
N CYS A 3 36.12 29.12 54.50
CA CYS A 3 36.27 28.90 55.94
C CYS A 3 35.88 27.48 56.19
N LYS A 4 36.71 26.58 56.58
CA LYS A 4 37.64 26.38 57.73
C LYS A 4 36.91 26.06 59.03
N ILE A 5 37.39 24.95 59.59
CA ILE A 5 37.65 24.66 61.02
C ILE A 5 36.49 23.87 61.71
N SER A 6 36.66 22.88 62.49
CA SER A 6 37.77 22.07 63.09
C SER A 6 37.20 21.06 64.08
N HIS A 7 37.88 19.99 64.18
CA HIS A 7 38.36 19.35 65.48
C HIS A 7 37.47 18.58 66.40
N LEU A 8 38.07 17.40 66.77
CA LEU A 8 38.12 16.69 68.04
C LEU A 8 36.95 15.67 68.23
N ALA A 9 37.12 14.44 68.56
CA ALA A 9 38.18 13.71 69.26
C ALA A 9 37.89 12.19 69.18
N GLU A 10 38.91 11.38 69.13
CA GLU A 10 38.87 9.95 69.53
C GLU A 10 38.50 9.80 71.03
N PRO A 11 37.95 8.62 71.39
CA PRO A 11 38.87 7.52 71.75
C PRO A 11 38.31 6.10 71.44
N GLN A 12 39.27 5.27 71.12
CA GLN A 12 39.43 3.83 71.40
C GLN A 12 38.30 3.08 72.06
N SER A 13 37.85 2.01 71.43
CA SER A 13 37.75 0.70 72.16
C SER A 13 37.84 -0.45 71.13
N SER A 14 38.85 -1.24 71.35
CA SER A 14 39.04 -2.61 70.90
C SER A 14 37.74 -3.38 70.80
N GLU A 15 37.52 -4.09 69.64
CA GLU A 15 37.13 -5.51 69.77
C GLU A 15 37.00 -6.13 68.34
N CYS A 16 37.74 -7.17 68.22
CA CYS A 16 37.47 -8.41 67.48
C CYS A 16 37.19 -8.27 65.98
N SER A 17 38.26 -8.19 65.21
CA SER A 17 38.29 -8.51 63.76
C SER A 17 38.00 -10.01 63.62
N ILE A 18 36.73 -10.34 63.36
CA ILE A 18 36.40 -11.58 62.70
C ILE A 18 36.62 -11.28 61.23
N ILE A 19 37.83 -11.54 60.73
CA ILE A 19 38.12 -11.68 59.32
C ILE A 19 37.35 -12.91 58.86
N VAL A 20 36.14 -12.69 58.40
CA VAL A 20 35.49 -13.64 57.51
C VAL A 20 36.25 -13.54 56.17
N GLU A 21 37.31 -14.34 56.10
CA GLU A 21 37.98 -14.70 54.84
C GLU A 21 36.95 -15.45 53.99
N VAL A 22 36.14 -14.68 53.26
CA VAL A 22 35.34 -15.22 52.17
C VAL A 22 36.38 -15.75 51.20
N ALA A 23 36.68 -17.04 51.32
CA ALA A 23 37.37 -17.78 50.29
C ALA A 23 36.57 -17.59 48.99
N HIS A 24 36.97 -16.61 48.21
CA HIS A 24 36.58 -16.47 46.85
C HIS A 24 37.08 -17.73 46.13
N GLN A 25 36.25 -18.76 46.12
CA GLN A 25 36.45 -19.94 45.35
C GLN A 25 36.34 -19.47 43.90
N ASP A 26 37.49 -19.13 43.31
CA ASP A 26 37.65 -18.90 41.87
C ASP A 26 37.16 -20.15 41.12
N LYS A 27 35.83 -20.21 40.96
CA LYS A 27 35.21 -21.09 39.95
C LYS A 27 35.44 -20.48 38.56
N GLY A 28 36.68 -20.08 38.31
CA GLY A 28 37.09 -19.49 37.08
C GLY A 28 37.08 -20.50 35.94
N LEU A 29 36.73 -20.05 34.75
CA LEU A 29 36.84 -20.77 33.46
C LEU A 29 38.28 -21.30 33.23
N LEU A 30 39.30 -20.74 33.90
CA LEU A 30 40.71 -21.11 33.77
C LEU A 30 41.03 -22.58 34.13
N PRO A 31 40.56 -23.17 35.26
CA PRO A 31 40.81 -24.59 35.56
C PRO A 31 40.07 -25.55 34.62
N ALA A 32 38.95 -25.10 34.00
CA ALA A 32 38.25 -25.86 32.97
C ALA A 32 39.06 -25.91 31.68
N LEU A 33 39.73 -24.82 31.31
CA LEU A 33 40.62 -24.76 30.11
C LEU A 33 41.86 -25.63 30.28
N ASP A 34 42.47 -25.70 31.46
CA ASP A 34 43.65 -26.56 31.71
C ASP A 34 43.28 -28.04 31.63
N ARG A 35 42.14 -28.45 32.09
CA ARG A 35 41.65 -29.83 31.95
C ARG A 35 41.19 -30.14 30.54
N LEU A 36 40.60 -29.16 29.81
CA LEU A 36 40.35 -29.29 28.40
C LEU A 36 41.62 -29.65 27.64
N ARG A 37 42.72 -28.99 27.98
CA ARG A 37 44.05 -29.27 27.40
C ARG A 37 44.60 -30.65 27.79
N THR A 38 44.31 -31.11 29.00
CA THR A 38 44.79 -32.43 29.49
C THR A 38 43.95 -33.59 28.90
N ARG A 39 42.66 -33.39 28.66
CA ARG A 39 41.73 -34.40 28.08
C ARG A 39 41.35 -34.09 26.63
N TRP A 40 42.16 -33.35 25.92
CA TRP A 40 41.90 -32.95 24.52
C TRP A 40 41.48 -34.11 23.61
N ARG A 41 41.93 -35.33 23.90
CA ARG A 41 41.58 -36.54 23.12
C ARG A 41 40.09 -36.88 23.23
N ILE A 42 39.48 -36.69 24.38
CA ILE A 42 38.02 -36.94 24.61
C ILE A 42 37.23 -35.89 23.85
N VAL A 43 37.65 -34.64 23.96
CA VAL A 43 36.98 -33.52 23.22
C VAL A 43 37.12 -33.67 21.72
N ALA A 44 38.34 -34.05 21.25
CA ALA A 44 38.59 -34.29 19.82
C ALA A 44 37.76 -35.48 19.29
N LEU A 45 37.61 -36.55 20.07
CA LEU A 45 36.78 -37.69 19.72
C LEU A 45 35.30 -37.32 19.69
N ALA A 46 34.78 -36.57 20.67
CA ALA A 46 33.41 -36.07 20.68
C ALA A 46 33.12 -35.17 19.48
N CYS A 47 34.02 -34.22 19.17
CA CYS A 47 33.89 -33.37 18.00
C CYS A 47 33.95 -34.20 16.69
N GLY A 48 34.85 -35.19 16.58
CA GLY A 48 34.94 -36.08 15.43
C GLY A 48 33.66 -36.89 15.20
N VAL A 49 33.08 -37.44 16.26
CA VAL A 49 31.82 -38.18 16.22
C VAL A 49 30.66 -37.26 15.83
N ALA A 50 30.57 -36.06 16.40
CA ALA A 50 29.53 -35.11 16.10
C ALA A 50 29.59 -34.65 14.62
N VAL A 51 30.78 -34.31 14.13
CA VAL A 51 30.97 -33.90 12.73
C VAL A 51 30.70 -35.07 11.79
N GLY A 52 31.16 -36.29 12.11
CA GLY A 52 30.90 -37.49 11.33
C GLY A 52 29.39 -37.81 11.22
N LEU A 53 28.68 -37.75 12.35
CA LEU A 53 27.25 -37.97 12.40
C LEU A 53 26.47 -36.90 11.58
N THR A 54 26.87 -35.63 11.71
CA THR A 54 26.28 -34.52 10.95
C THR A 54 26.55 -34.67 9.45
N LEU A 55 27.72 -35.12 9.06
CA LEU A 55 28.03 -35.38 7.66
C LEU A 55 27.12 -36.48 7.09
N ILE A 56 27.00 -37.61 7.82
CA ILE A 56 26.15 -38.73 7.41
C ILE A 56 24.70 -38.24 7.26
N VAL A 57 24.14 -37.56 8.26
CA VAL A 57 22.76 -37.03 8.20
C VAL A 57 22.60 -36.05 7.03
N SER A 58 23.56 -35.15 6.83
CA SER A 58 23.54 -34.17 5.73
C SER A 58 23.57 -34.78 4.34
N LEU A 59 24.24 -35.96 4.18
CA LEU A 59 24.26 -36.70 2.91
C LEU A 59 22.95 -37.45 2.62
N PHE A 60 22.20 -37.86 3.67
CA PHE A 60 20.89 -38.52 3.51
C PHE A 60 19.74 -37.54 3.31
N LEU A 61 19.90 -36.23 3.64
CA LEU A 61 18.86 -35.25 3.40
C LEU A 61 18.70 -35.01 1.89
N THR A 62 17.42 -34.88 1.46
CA THR A 62 17.09 -34.54 0.07
C THR A 62 17.65 -33.16 -0.31
N LYS A 63 18.40 -33.13 -1.40
CA LYS A 63 18.93 -31.86 -1.94
C LYS A 63 17.79 -30.98 -2.42
N GLN A 64 17.82 -29.71 -2.04
CA GLN A 64 16.87 -28.68 -2.45
C GLN A 64 17.60 -27.65 -3.33
N TYR A 65 16.95 -27.24 -4.41
CA TYR A 65 17.49 -26.26 -5.35
C TYR A 65 16.56 -25.05 -5.38
N THR A 66 17.12 -23.87 -5.19
CA THR A 66 16.35 -22.61 -5.21
C THR A 66 16.66 -21.86 -6.49
N ALA A 67 15.66 -21.63 -7.31
CA ALA A 67 15.71 -20.75 -8.47
C ALA A 67 15.10 -19.40 -8.11
N ILE A 68 15.60 -18.33 -8.74
CA ILE A 68 15.18 -16.95 -8.48
C ILE A 68 14.79 -16.31 -9.80
N SER A 69 13.57 -15.80 -9.89
CA SER A 69 13.10 -14.95 -10.98
C SER A 69 12.91 -13.52 -10.49
N ARG A 70 13.26 -12.51 -11.33
CA ARG A 70 13.21 -11.09 -10.94
C ARG A 70 12.27 -10.31 -11.82
N ILE A 71 11.37 -9.58 -11.17
CA ILE A 71 10.40 -8.68 -11.81
C ILE A 71 10.75 -7.25 -11.41
N LEU A 72 10.90 -6.37 -12.40
CA LEU A 72 11.02 -4.92 -12.19
C LEU A 72 9.63 -4.30 -12.16
N ILE A 73 9.39 -3.43 -11.19
CA ILE A 73 8.17 -2.64 -11.08
C ILE A 73 8.49 -1.25 -11.64
N GLU A 74 7.94 -0.95 -12.81
CA GLU A 74 8.10 0.34 -13.47
C GLU A 74 6.97 1.28 -13.04
N PRO A 75 7.26 2.55 -12.71
CA PRO A 75 6.23 3.51 -12.35
C PRO A 75 5.30 3.79 -13.54
N PRO A 76 4.08 4.33 -13.28
CA PRO A 76 3.14 4.69 -14.34
C PRO A 76 3.77 5.65 -15.35
N ALA A 77 3.45 5.45 -16.63
CA ALA A 77 3.91 6.33 -17.69
C ALA A 77 3.28 7.73 -17.49
N GLY A 78 4.09 8.80 -17.57
CA GLY A 78 3.63 10.18 -17.35
C GLY A 78 3.90 10.74 -15.95
N SER A 79 4.43 9.94 -15.02
CA SER A 79 4.99 10.48 -13.79
C SER A 79 6.25 11.32 -14.12
N ASP A 80 6.35 12.51 -13.52
CA ASP A 80 7.54 13.37 -13.69
C ASP A 80 8.80 12.54 -13.38
N PRO A 81 9.80 12.51 -14.27
CA PRO A 81 11.05 11.79 -14.04
C PRO A 81 11.72 12.14 -12.71
N ARG A 82 11.49 13.34 -12.21
CA ARG A 82 12.00 13.79 -10.90
C ARG A 82 11.29 13.14 -9.73
N VAL A 83 10.00 12.80 -9.87
CA VAL A 83 9.21 12.09 -8.88
C VAL A 83 9.50 10.60 -8.93
N SER A 84 9.76 10.05 -10.12
CA SER A 84 10.08 8.64 -10.31
C SER A 84 11.46 8.24 -9.76
N THR A 85 12.38 9.20 -9.65
CA THR A 85 13.72 9.00 -9.04
C THR A 85 13.72 9.21 -7.53
N ALA A 86 12.80 10.03 -7.00
CA ALA A 86 12.61 10.18 -5.56
C ALA A 86 11.78 9.01 -5.03
N VAL A 87 12.47 7.94 -4.63
CA VAL A 87 11.85 6.79 -4.00
C VAL A 87 11.37 7.21 -2.61
N SER A 88 10.11 7.66 -2.53
CA SER A 88 9.48 7.97 -1.24
C SER A 88 9.34 6.70 -0.42
N PRO A 89 9.60 6.71 0.90
CA PRO A 89 9.35 5.57 1.78
C PRO A 89 7.91 5.03 1.66
N ILE A 90 6.93 5.91 1.49
CA ILE A 90 5.51 5.56 1.30
C ILE A 90 5.32 4.79 -0.01
N TYR A 91 6.01 5.18 -1.08
CA TYR A 91 5.96 4.47 -2.35
C TYR A 91 6.57 3.08 -2.25
N LEU A 92 7.71 2.94 -1.55
CA LEU A 92 8.32 1.63 -1.30
C LEU A 92 7.42 0.71 -0.47
N GLU A 93 6.69 1.28 0.49
CA GLU A 93 5.73 0.52 1.29
C GLU A 93 4.56 0.02 0.45
N SER A 94 4.07 0.82 -0.50
CA SER A 94 3.02 0.38 -1.43
C SER A 94 3.46 -0.78 -2.32
N LEU A 95 4.75 -0.88 -2.63
CA LEU A 95 5.29 -1.97 -3.44
C LEU A 95 5.27 -3.33 -2.72
N HIS A 96 5.22 -3.39 -1.39
CA HIS A 96 5.07 -4.64 -0.65
C HIS A 96 3.77 -5.38 -0.96
N SER A 97 2.74 -4.69 -1.48
CA SER A 97 1.53 -5.34 -1.97
C SER A 97 1.81 -6.35 -3.08
N TYR A 98 2.85 -6.14 -3.89
CA TYR A 98 3.23 -7.07 -4.95
C TYR A 98 3.85 -8.37 -4.43
N GLU A 99 4.48 -8.37 -3.24
CA GLU A 99 4.89 -9.61 -2.57
C GLU A 99 3.68 -10.47 -2.25
N LEU A 100 2.59 -9.84 -1.78
CA LEU A 100 1.33 -10.53 -1.49
C LEU A 100 0.67 -11.06 -2.77
N PHE A 101 0.73 -10.32 -3.89
CA PHE A 101 0.23 -10.81 -5.17
C PHE A 101 0.99 -12.04 -5.65
N ALA A 102 2.33 -11.99 -5.64
CA ALA A 102 3.17 -13.12 -6.05
C ALA A 102 3.02 -14.34 -5.11
N ALA A 103 2.74 -14.07 -3.82
CA ALA A 103 2.49 -15.09 -2.82
C ALA A 103 0.99 -15.38 -2.62
N SER A 104 0.10 -15.05 -3.57
CA SER A 104 -1.32 -15.34 -3.42
C SER A 104 -1.60 -16.85 -3.44
N ASP A 105 -2.65 -17.26 -2.71
CA ASP A 105 -3.02 -18.68 -2.63
C ASP A 105 -3.55 -19.21 -3.96
N ASP A 106 -4.25 -18.37 -4.71
CA ASP A 106 -4.81 -18.73 -6.02
C ASP A 106 -3.69 -19.02 -7.05
N LEU A 107 -2.66 -18.15 -7.10
CA LEU A 107 -1.51 -18.38 -7.98
C LEU A 107 -0.74 -19.64 -7.58
N PHE A 108 -0.56 -19.85 -6.29
CA PHE A 108 0.13 -21.03 -5.80
C PHE A 108 -0.64 -22.32 -6.10
N LEU A 109 -1.97 -22.32 -5.93
CA LEU A 109 -2.81 -23.47 -6.26
C LEU A 109 -2.73 -23.82 -7.75
N LYS A 110 -2.81 -22.84 -8.64
CA LYS A 110 -2.62 -23.04 -10.08
C LYS A 110 -1.24 -23.64 -10.40
N ALA A 111 -0.22 -23.14 -9.72
CA ALA A 111 1.14 -23.67 -9.88
C ALA A 111 1.26 -25.13 -9.37
N VAL A 112 0.64 -25.44 -8.22
CA VAL A 112 0.62 -26.81 -7.67
C VAL A 112 -0.05 -27.79 -8.62
N GLU A 113 -1.17 -27.40 -9.25
CA GLU A 113 -1.84 -28.22 -10.26
C GLU A 113 -0.97 -28.38 -11.53
N HIS A 114 -0.41 -27.29 -12.02
CA HIS A 114 0.38 -27.29 -13.25
C HIS A 114 1.65 -28.15 -13.15
N PHE A 115 2.33 -28.10 -12.01
CA PHE A 115 3.59 -28.85 -11.79
C PHE A 115 3.40 -30.19 -11.07
N GLY A 116 2.16 -30.52 -10.68
CA GLY A 116 1.86 -31.76 -9.96
C GLY A 116 2.58 -31.88 -8.62
N LEU A 117 2.67 -30.77 -7.87
CA LEU A 117 3.43 -30.71 -6.61
C LEU A 117 2.68 -31.27 -5.41
N ARG A 118 1.39 -31.60 -5.58
CA ARG A 118 0.54 -32.06 -4.47
C ARG A 118 0.91 -33.47 -4.05
N GLN A 119 1.35 -33.62 -2.81
CA GLN A 119 1.41 -34.91 -2.12
C GLN A 119 0.17 -35.01 -1.21
N ASP A 120 -0.50 -36.16 -1.24
CA ASP A 120 -1.84 -36.37 -0.63
C ASP A 120 -1.94 -36.14 0.88
N SER A 121 -0.85 -35.91 1.58
CA SER A 121 -0.81 -35.80 3.04
C SER A 121 -0.31 -34.44 3.58
N GLU A 122 0.14 -33.51 2.74
CA GLU A 122 0.75 -32.26 3.22
C GLU A 122 -0.21 -31.07 3.10
N PRO A 123 -0.42 -30.27 4.18
CA PRO A 123 -1.21 -29.04 4.11
C PRO A 123 -0.61 -28.06 3.12
N ILE A 124 -1.43 -27.46 2.26
CA ILE A 124 -1.02 -26.53 1.20
C ILE A 124 -0.21 -25.35 1.76
N ASP A 125 -0.57 -24.86 2.94
CA ASP A 125 0.15 -23.75 3.59
C ASP A 125 1.59 -24.08 3.96
N LYS A 126 1.86 -25.34 4.37
CA LYS A 126 3.23 -25.77 4.65
C LYS A 126 4.02 -25.93 3.36
N LEU A 127 3.41 -26.54 2.35
CA LEU A 127 4.02 -26.68 1.03
C LEU A 127 4.36 -25.31 0.44
N LYS A 128 3.45 -24.35 0.50
CA LYS A 128 3.68 -22.98 0.04
C LYS A 128 4.88 -22.32 0.72
N LYS A 129 4.94 -22.36 2.04
CA LYS A 129 6.04 -21.77 2.83
C LYS A 129 7.40 -22.43 2.56
N SER A 130 7.40 -23.71 2.21
CA SER A 130 8.65 -24.45 1.91
C SER A 130 9.12 -24.27 0.48
N VAL A 131 8.18 -24.09 -0.47
CA VAL A 131 8.44 -24.08 -1.90
C VAL A 131 8.57 -22.67 -2.47
N LEU A 132 7.72 -21.74 -2.01
CA LEU A 132 7.61 -20.39 -2.59
C LEU A 132 7.92 -19.32 -1.56
N LYS A 133 8.82 -18.40 -1.91
CA LYS A 133 9.06 -17.15 -1.17
C LYS A 133 9.10 -16.01 -2.17
N ALA A 134 8.25 -15.01 -1.98
CA ALA A 134 8.35 -13.73 -2.66
C ALA A 134 8.98 -12.72 -1.71
N ASP A 135 9.94 -11.96 -2.18
CA ASP A 135 10.71 -11.02 -1.35
C ASP A 135 11.10 -9.79 -2.18
N MET A 136 11.08 -8.65 -1.55
CA MET A 136 11.52 -7.41 -2.18
C MET A 136 12.73 -6.88 -1.42
N PRO A 137 13.93 -6.89 -2.03
CA PRO A 137 15.12 -6.34 -1.39
C PRO A 137 14.92 -4.86 -1.03
N ARG A 138 15.40 -4.48 0.14
CA ARG A 138 15.21 -3.11 0.65
C ARG A 138 15.74 -2.07 -0.34
N ASN A 139 14.99 -0.99 -0.51
CA ASN A 139 15.31 0.12 -1.40
C ASN A 139 15.43 -0.25 -2.89
N THR A 140 14.76 -1.28 -3.32
CA THR A 140 14.70 -1.68 -4.74
C THR A 140 13.26 -1.68 -5.24
N LYS A 141 13.11 -1.64 -6.57
CA LYS A 141 11.84 -1.83 -7.28
C LYS A 141 11.80 -3.24 -7.92
N ILE A 142 12.53 -4.17 -7.33
CA ILE A 142 12.66 -5.53 -7.86
C ILE A 142 11.95 -6.48 -6.91
N LEU A 143 11.01 -7.22 -7.44
CA LEU A 143 10.37 -8.34 -6.75
C LEU A 143 11.13 -9.63 -7.11
N GLU A 144 11.66 -10.31 -6.12
CA GLU A 144 12.34 -11.60 -6.27
C GLU A 144 11.39 -12.74 -5.89
N ILE A 145 11.24 -13.69 -6.79
CA ILE A 145 10.44 -14.89 -6.59
C ILE A 145 11.39 -16.07 -6.49
N HIS A 146 11.45 -16.65 -5.31
CA HIS A 146 12.27 -17.80 -4.98
C HIS A 146 11.40 -19.05 -5.00
N ALA A 147 11.74 -20.03 -5.83
CA ALA A 147 11.12 -21.35 -5.84
C ALA A 147 12.14 -22.41 -5.45
N THR A 148 11.81 -23.23 -4.45
CA THR A 148 12.69 -24.26 -3.89
C THR A 148 12.07 -25.62 -4.09
N LEU A 149 12.73 -26.48 -4.89
CA LEU A 149 12.29 -27.85 -5.20
C LEU A 149 13.49 -28.81 -5.25
N PRO A 150 13.22 -30.12 -5.12
CA PRO A 150 14.27 -31.13 -5.28
C PRO A 150 14.85 -31.22 -6.71
N ASP A 151 14.05 -30.86 -7.72
CA ASP A 151 14.46 -30.83 -9.12
C ASP A 151 14.81 -29.39 -9.54
N PRO A 152 16.06 -29.11 -9.96
CA PRO A 152 16.50 -27.77 -10.34
C PRO A 152 15.76 -27.21 -11.57
N LYS A 153 15.35 -28.07 -12.53
CA LYS A 153 14.58 -27.63 -13.69
C LYS A 153 13.17 -27.24 -13.32
N LYS A 154 12.52 -28.01 -12.45
CA LYS A 154 11.18 -27.71 -11.93
C LYS A 154 11.21 -26.46 -11.04
N ALA A 155 12.25 -26.26 -10.23
CA ALA A 155 12.40 -25.05 -9.42
C ALA A 155 12.48 -23.79 -10.31
N HIS A 156 13.28 -23.82 -11.37
CA HIS A 156 13.38 -22.72 -12.32
C HIS A 156 12.04 -22.48 -13.05
N ALA A 157 11.42 -23.54 -13.58
CA ALA A 157 10.15 -23.43 -14.27
C ALA A 157 9.03 -22.88 -13.37
N LEU A 158 9.00 -23.28 -12.10
CA LEU A 158 8.05 -22.78 -11.11
C LEU A 158 8.28 -21.29 -10.81
N ALA A 159 9.52 -20.86 -10.58
CA ALA A 159 9.83 -19.46 -10.32
C ALA A 159 9.41 -18.58 -11.50
N LEU A 160 9.70 -19.00 -12.72
CA LEU A 160 9.30 -18.29 -13.93
C LEU A 160 7.77 -18.27 -14.11
N TYR A 161 7.09 -19.40 -13.91
CA TYR A 161 5.65 -19.51 -14.00
C TYR A 161 4.94 -18.55 -13.04
N ILE A 162 5.36 -18.52 -11.77
CA ILE A 162 4.80 -17.58 -10.78
C ILE A 162 5.07 -16.13 -11.19
N ALA A 163 6.26 -15.84 -11.73
CA ALA A 163 6.59 -14.51 -12.24
C ALA A 163 5.66 -14.09 -13.39
N GLU A 164 5.45 -14.97 -14.37
CA GLU A 164 4.56 -14.71 -15.50
C GLU A 164 3.10 -14.53 -15.06
N GLU A 165 2.60 -15.39 -14.18
CA GLU A 165 1.23 -15.30 -13.67
C GLU A 165 1.03 -14.05 -12.79
N THR A 166 2.04 -13.63 -12.02
CA THR A 166 2.00 -12.36 -11.26
C THR A 166 1.88 -11.16 -12.22
N VAL A 167 2.66 -11.16 -13.31
CA VAL A 167 2.57 -10.11 -14.34
C VAL A 167 1.19 -10.10 -15.01
N LYS A 168 0.66 -11.27 -15.37
CA LYS A 168 -0.69 -11.40 -15.96
C LYS A 168 -1.78 -10.94 -15.01
N LEU A 169 -1.69 -11.32 -13.74
CA LEU A 169 -2.65 -10.89 -12.70
C LEU A 169 -2.64 -9.36 -12.56
N ASN A 170 -1.46 -8.74 -12.46
CA ASN A 170 -1.35 -7.29 -12.40
C ASN A 170 -1.97 -6.61 -13.65
N GLN A 171 -1.71 -7.16 -14.84
CA GLN A 171 -2.28 -6.64 -16.08
C GLN A 171 -3.81 -6.77 -16.12
N SER A 172 -4.38 -7.88 -15.62
CA SER A 172 -5.83 -8.07 -15.59
C SER A 172 -6.50 -7.09 -14.64
N VAL A 173 -5.96 -6.92 -13.43
CA VAL A 173 -6.47 -5.98 -12.42
C VAL A 173 -6.38 -4.54 -12.93
N SER A 174 -5.25 -4.16 -13.55
CA SER A 174 -5.09 -2.82 -14.15
C SER A 174 -6.09 -2.57 -15.28
N ARG A 175 -6.31 -3.55 -16.16
CA ARG A 175 -7.29 -3.44 -17.26
C ARG A 175 -8.72 -3.32 -16.74
N GLU A 176 -9.09 -4.09 -15.73
CA GLU A 176 -10.42 -4.02 -15.12
C GLU A 176 -10.68 -2.64 -14.51
N GLY A 177 -9.75 -2.12 -13.70
CA GLY A 177 -9.84 -0.76 -13.16
C GLY A 177 -9.88 0.33 -14.24
N ASP A 178 -9.12 0.20 -15.32
CA ASP A 178 -9.15 1.11 -16.46
C ASP A 178 -10.51 1.07 -17.18
N GLN A 179 -11.11 -0.11 -17.36
CA GLN A 179 -12.43 -0.28 -17.95
C GLN A 179 -13.54 0.32 -17.09
N GLU A 180 -13.49 0.11 -15.78
CA GLU A 180 -14.45 0.72 -14.87
C GLU A 180 -14.40 2.25 -14.90
N LEU A 181 -13.20 2.84 -14.89
CA LEU A 181 -13.02 4.29 -14.99
C LEU A 181 -13.52 4.84 -16.34
N ALA A 182 -13.28 4.13 -17.43
CA ALA A 182 -13.77 4.52 -18.76
C ALA A 182 -15.31 4.45 -18.83
N ALA A 183 -15.90 3.38 -18.31
CA ALA A 183 -17.35 3.20 -18.26
C ALA A 183 -18.05 4.27 -17.43
N GLU A 184 -17.49 4.62 -16.27
CA GLU A 184 -18.02 5.70 -15.42
C GLU A 184 -17.91 7.06 -16.10
N ALA A 185 -16.79 7.37 -16.75
CA ALA A 185 -16.64 8.62 -17.52
C ALA A 185 -17.59 8.70 -18.72
N GLU A 186 -17.82 7.58 -19.42
CA GLU A 186 -18.80 7.50 -20.51
C GLU A 186 -20.23 7.74 -20.00
N LYS A 187 -20.60 7.11 -18.90
CA LYS A 187 -21.90 7.32 -18.25
C LYS A 187 -22.11 8.78 -17.86
N GLN A 188 -21.12 9.40 -17.22
CA GLN A 188 -21.19 10.81 -16.84
C GLN A 188 -21.34 11.71 -18.08
N ALA A 189 -20.59 11.45 -19.15
CA ALA A 189 -20.73 12.21 -20.40
C ALA A 189 -22.10 12.02 -21.05
N ALA A 190 -22.66 10.82 -21.05
CA ALA A 190 -24.00 10.53 -21.56
C ALA A 190 -25.09 11.24 -20.76
N ASP A 191 -25.00 11.22 -19.42
CA ASP A 191 -25.95 11.88 -18.53
C ASP A 191 -25.96 13.41 -18.77
N VAL A 192 -24.77 14.02 -18.87
CA VAL A 192 -24.66 15.46 -19.12
C VAL A 192 -25.20 15.82 -20.51
N ARG A 193 -24.92 15.02 -21.55
CA ARG A 193 -25.50 15.21 -22.90
C ARG A 193 -27.03 15.13 -22.89
N SER A 194 -27.58 14.15 -22.18
CA SER A 194 -29.04 14.02 -22.02
C SER A 194 -29.66 15.23 -21.37
N ARG A 195 -29.00 15.80 -20.34
CA ARG A 195 -29.45 17.05 -19.71
C ARG A 195 -29.39 18.25 -20.65
N LEU A 196 -28.29 18.39 -21.40
CA LEU A 196 -28.15 19.43 -22.42
C LEU A 196 -29.27 19.34 -23.43
N GLN A 197 -29.55 18.16 -23.96
CA GLN A 197 -30.61 17.95 -24.96
C GLN A 197 -32.00 18.38 -24.42
N LYS A 198 -32.32 18.07 -23.16
CA LYS A 198 -33.57 18.51 -22.53
C LYS A 198 -33.66 20.04 -22.40
N ILE A 199 -32.57 20.69 -22.03
CA ILE A 199 -32.52 22.15 -21.93
C ILE A 199 -32.63 22.80 -23.30
N GLU A 200 -31.96 22.26 -24.34
CA GLU A 200 -32.06 22.74 -25.72
C GLU A 200 -33.47 22.60 -26.26
N GLN A 201 -34.17 21.50 -25.99
CA GLN A 201 -35.58 21.33 -26.33
C GLN A 201 -36.47 22.37 -25.64
N ALA A 202 -36.30 22.55 -24.32
CA ALA A 202 -37.05 23.53 -23.54
C ALA A 202 -36.80 24.97 -24.05
N TRP A 203 -35.58 25.30 -24.42
CA TRP A 203 -35.23 26.59 -24.99
C TRP A 203 -35.85 26.77 -26.38
N ALA A 204 -35.80 25.76 -27.26
CA ALA A 204 -36.40 25.78 -28.57
C ALA A 204 -37.95 25.92 -28.51
N ASP A 205 -38.59 25.18 -27.61
CA ASP A 205 -40.01 25.26 -27.37
C ASP A 205 -40.44 26.68 -26.90
N ALA A 206 -39.70 27.22 -25.92
CA ALA A 206 -39.98 28.59 -25.45
C ALA A 206 -39.75 29.63 -26.53
N SER A 207 -38.71 29.54 -27.35
CA SER A 207 -38.46 30.50 -28.44
C SER A 207 -39.50 30.42 -29.53
N THR A 208 -40.10 29.26 -29.78
CA THR A 208 -41.10 29.06 -30.86
C THR A 208 -42.50 29.43 -30.40
N HIS A 209 -42.91 29.02 -29.18
CA HIS A 209 -44.28 29.20 -28.73
C HIS A 209 -44.50 30.48 -27.88
N GLU A 210 -43.41 31.08 -27.43
CA GLU A 210 -43.47 32.29 -26.59
C GLU A 210 -42.56 33.39 -27.16
N PRO A 211 -42.78 33.86 -28.41
CA PRO A 211 -41.87 34.81 -29.05
C PRO A 211 -41.86 36.14 -28.31
N VAL A 212 -40.73 36.44 -27.68
CA VAL A 212 -40.52 37.69 -26.91
C VAL A 212 -40.45 38.88 -27.85
N GLU A 213 -39.78 38.73 -29.00
CA GLU A 213 -39.57 39.78 -29.97
C GLU A 213 -40.88 40.29 -30.59
N GLN A 214 -41.83 39.38 -30.91
CA GLN A 214 -43.14 39.77 -31.45
C GLN A 214 -43.95 40.52 -30.42
N LEU A 215 -43.99 40.04 -29.17
CA LEU A 215 -44.69 40.70 -28.12
C LEU A 215 -44.12 42.09 -27.80
N GLN A 216 -42.80 42.23 -27.88
CA GLN A 216 -42.13 43.51 -27.71
C GLN A 216 -42.47 44.48 -28.85
N ALA A 217 -42.47 44.03 -30.13
CA ALA A 217 -42.88 44.86 -31.26
C ALA A 217 -44.35 45.32 -31.16
N GLU A 218 -45.26 44.42 -30.70
CA GLU A 218 -46.67 44.81 -30.45
C GLU A 218 -46.75 45.86 -29.34
N LEU A 219 -46.00 45.71 -28.25
CA LEU A 219 -45.98 46.62 -27.16
C LEU A 219 -45.45 48.00 -27.57
N ASP A 220 -44.36 48.02 -28.32
CA ASP A 220 -43.76 49.25 -28.89
C ASP A 220 -44.75 49.99 -29.77
N SER A 221 -45.54 49.27 -30.62
CA SER A 221 -46.62 49.82 -31.43
C SER A 221 -47.75 50.44 -30.58
N ASP A 222 -48.16 49.67 -29.53
CA ASP A 222 -49.21 50.16 -28.60
C ASP A 222 -48.74 51.42 -27.84
N GLU A 223 -47.46 51.48 -27.46
CA GLU A 223 -46.89 52.67 -26.78
C GLU A 223 -46.76 53.89 -27.72
N GLN A 224 -46.44 53.65 -29.00
CA GLN A 224 -46.45 54.74 -30.01
C GLN A 224 -47.85 55.26 -30.19
N LEU A 225 -48.84 54.38 -30.31
CA LEU A 225 -50.26 54.80 -30.37
C LEU A 225 -50.69 55.57 -29.15
N ARG A 226 -50.29 55.11 -27.95
CA ARG A 226 -50.57 55.84 -26.70
C ARG A 226 -49.94 57.23 -26.70
N ALA A 227 -48.71 57.36 -27.20
CA ALA A 227 -48.06 58.69 -27.32
C ALA A 227 -48.77 59.62 -28.29
N ALA A 228 -49.25 59.09 -29.45
CA ALA A 228 -50.03 59.85 -30.43
C ALA A 228 -51.40 60.33 -29.81
N LEU A 229 -52.13 59.43 -29.20
CA LEU A 229 -53.40 59.74 -28.50
C LEU A 229 -53.23 60.78 -27.37
N LYS A 230 -52.13 60.75 -26.66
CA LYS A 230 -51.80 61.75 -25.63
C LYS A 230 -51.57 63.14 -26.26
N ARG A 231 -50.90 63.21 -27.41
CA ARG A 231 -50.70 64.49 -28.12
C ARG A 231 -52.01 65.06 -28.58
N GLU A 232 -52.87 64.28 -29.22
CA GLU A 232 -54.22 64.67 -29.62
C GLU A 232 -55.11 65.16 -28.44
N LEU A 233 -55.08 64.40 -27.35
CA LEU A 233 -55.76 64.78 -26.12
C LEU A 233 -55.33 66.17 -25.65
N ALA A 234 -53.97 66.41 -25.58
CA ALA A 234 -53.45 67.70 -25.13
C ALA A 234 -53.93 68.89 -26.07
N GLU A 235 -54.00 68.63 -27.37
CA GLU A 235 -54.46 69.61 -28.34
C GLU A 235 -55.93 69.94 -28.11
N TYR A 236 -56.83 68.98 -27.95
CA TYR A 236 -58.26 69.21 -27.70
C TYR A 236 -58.52 69.75 -26.31
N GLU A 237 -57.73 69.48 -25.31
CA GLU A 237 -57.78 70.11 -23.99
C GLU A 237 -57.46 71.61 -24.10
N VAL A 238 -56.51 72.01 -24.88
CA VAL A 238 -56.16 73.43 -25.15
C VAL A 238 -57.30 74.13 -25.93
N LEU A 239 -57.91 73.44 -26.89
CA LEU A 239 -59.01 73.94 -27.67
C LEU A 239 -60.39 73.99 -26.87
N SER A 240 -60.43 73.53 -25.64
CA SER A 240 -61.61 73.44 -24.78
C SER A 240 -62.78 72.61 -25.30
N GLU A 241 -62.50 71.66 -26.27
CA GLU A 241 -63.50 70.73 -26.82
C GLU A 241 -63.71 69.52 -25.91
N LYS A 242 -64.46 69.67 -24.83
CA LYS A 242 -64.65 68.64 -23.79
C LYS A 242 -65.13 67.27 -24.34
N GLY A 243 -66.02 67.27 -25.32
CA GLY A 243 -66.58 66.00 -25.86
C GLY A 243 -65.55 65.13 -26.55
N LYS A 244 -64.63 65.74 -27.33
CA LYS A 244 -63.54 65.03 -27.96
C LYS A 244 -62.44 64.62 -26.98
N ALA A 245 -62.11 65.51 -26.05
CA ALA A 245 -61.15 65.18 -24.98
C ALA A 245 -61.57 63.97 -24.15
N ASP A 246 -62.86 63.86 -23.80
CA ASP A 246 -63.38 62.69 -23.06
C ASP A 246 -63.38 61.39 -23.91
N GLN A 247 -63.54 61.50 -25.21
CA GLN A 247 -63.38 60.35 -26.13
C GLN A 247 -61.94 59.84 -26.13
N TYR A 248 -60.98 60.74 -26.26
CA TYR A 248 -59.52 60.36 -26.26
C TYR A 248 -59.11 59.83 -24.88
N ARG A 249 -59.61 60.35 -23.80
CA ARG A 249 -59.34 59.78 -22.45
C ARG A 249 -59.86 58.35 -22.34
N ARG A 250 -61.05 58.03 -22.82
CA ARG A 250 -61.58 56.66 -22.82
C ARG A 250 -60.75 55.72 -23.67
N GLN A 251 -60.27 56.19 -24.83
CA GLN A 251 -59.36 55.40 -25.70
C GLN A 251 -58.04 55.15 -24.99
N LEU A 252 -57.44 56.15 -24.34
CA LEU A 252 -56.23 55.98 -23.56
C LEU A 252 -56.41 55.02 -22.40
N ASP A 253 -57.51 55.08 -21.68
CA ASP A 253 -57.79 54.13 -20.58
C ASP A 253 -57.99 52.72 -21.09
N SER A 254 -58.61 52.51 -22.25
CA SER A 254 -58.76 51.20 -22.88
C SER A 254 -57.42 50.63 -23.35
N LEU A 255 -56.57 51.46 -23.94
CA LEU A 255 -55.26 51.09 -24.40
C LEU A 255 -54.33 50.80 -23.20
N GLN A 256 -54.40 51.61 -22.14
CA GLN A 256 -53.65 51.37 -20.88
C GLN A 256 -53.98 50.01 -20.25
N ARG A 257 -55.28 49.63 -20.28
CA ARG A 257 -55.70 48.29 -19.79
C ARG A 257 -55.20 47.16 -20.67
N GLN A 258 -54.91 47.37 -21.95
CA GLN A 258 -54.32 46.39 -22.88
C GLN A 258 -52.82 46.33 -22.73
N ILE A 259 -52.11 47.45 -22.53
CA ILE A 259 -50.67 47.53 -22.36
C ILE A 259 -50.17 46.86 -21.08
N ALA A 260 -50.82 47.11 -19.93
CA ALA A 260 -50.39 46.63 -18.64
C ALA A 260 -50.22 45.10 -18.55
N PRO A 261 -51.15 44.25 -19.02
CA PRO A 261 -50.97 42.80 -19.06
C PRO A 261 -49.89 42.34 -20.05
N LYS A 262 -49.75 43.03 -21.22
CA LYS A 262 -48.69 42.72 -22.19
C LYS A 262 -47.31 43.02 -21.63
N GLN A 263 -47.13 44.13 -20.90
CA GLN A 263 -45.84 44.43 -20.22
C GLN A 263 -45.49 43.37 -19.18
N LYS A 264 -46.45 42.94 -18.37
CA LYS A 264 -46.24 41.87 -17.38
C LYS A 264 -45.90 40.54 -18.07
N LEU A 265 -46.58 40.21 -19.15
CA LEU A 265 -46.31 38.99 -19.91
C LEU A 265 -44.93 39.03 -20.55
N LEU A 266 -44.52 40.18 -21.16
CA LEU A 266 -43.19 40.39 -21.73
C LEU A 266 -42.11 40.18 -20.65
N ALA A 267 -42.25 40.80 -19.49
CA ALA A 267 -41.31 40.66 -18.38
C ALA A 267 -41.16 39.19 -17.94
N THR A 268 -42.29 38.45 -17.88
CA THR A 268 -42.25 37.03 -17.49
C THR A 268 -41.58 36.15 -18.55
N ARG A 269 -41.88 36.39 -19.84
CA ARG A 269 -41.31 35.64 -20.95
C ARG A 269 -39.80 35.94 -21.13
N SER A 270 -39.40 37.21 -21.02
CA SER A 270 -38.01 37.61 -21.13
C SER A 270 -37.16 37.01 -19.99
N ALA A 271 -37.65 37.07 -18.75
CA ALA A 271 -36.98 36.45 -17.60
C ALA A 271 -36.81 34.92 -17.79
N ARG A 272 -37.87 34.25 -18.34
CA ARG A 272 -37.79 32.82 -18.60
C ARG A 272 -36.77 32.49 -19.75
N MET A 273 -36.75 33.29 -20.81
CA MET A 273 -35.77 33.12 -21.89
C MET A 273 -34.35 33.37 -21.43
N GLU A 274 -34.13 34.37 -20.57
CA GLU A 274 -32.81 34.65 -20.01
C GLU A 274 -32.35 33.49 -19.12
N GLN A 275 -33.23 32.96 -18.26
CA GLN A 275 -32.96 31.79 -17.42
C GLN A 275 -32.59 30.57 -18.29
N LEU A 276 -33.40 30.23 -19.30
CA LEU A 276 -33.13 29.08 -20.21
C LEU A 276 -31.83 29.27 -20.98
N THR A 277 -31.52 30.50 -21.40
CA THR A 277 -30.23 30.80 -22.07
C THR A 277 -29.04 30.61 -21.17
N SER A 278 -29.15 31.04 -19.89
CA SER A 278 -28.13 30.81 -18.87
C SER A 278 -27.95 29.31 -18.58
N GLU A 279 -29.06 28.58 -18.39
CA GLU A 279 -29.01 27.12 -18.18
C GLU A 279 -28.40 26.39 -19.39
N ARG A 280 -28.74 26.79 -20.62
CA ARG A 280 -28.16 26.22 -21.83
C ARG A 280 -26.66 26.44 -21.91
N THR A 281 -26.18 27.66 -21.68
CA THR A 281 -24.73 27.95 -21.69
C THR A 281 -23.97 27.17 -20.61
N ALA A 282 -24.54 27.05 -19.42
CA ALA A 282 -23.96 26.25 -18.35
C ALA A 282 -23.94 24.75 -18.70
N ALA A 283 -25.01 24.22 -19.29
CA ALA A 283 -25.10 22.83 -19.71
C ALA A 283 -24.11 22.51 -20.85
N GLN A 284 -23.94 23.44 -21.83
CA GLN A 284 -22.95 23.30 -22.91
C GLN A 284 -21.52 23.27 -22.34
N ALA A 285 -21.20 24.14 -21.40
CA ALA A 285 -19.90 24.13 -20.74
C ALA A 285 -19.66 22.83 -19.95
N ALA A 286 -20.67 22.33 -19.25
CA ALA A 286 -20.59 21.05 -18.53
C ALA A 286 -20.42 19.87 -19.49
N ALA A 287 -21.13 19.85 -20.63
CA ALA A 287 -20.98 18.79 -21.65
C ALA A 287 -19.57 18.77 -22.23
N LYS A 288 -19.01 19.93 -22.56
CA LYS A 288 -17.62 20.03 -23.04
C LYS A 288 -16.61 19.57 -21.99
N ALA A 289 -16.82 19.93 -20.72
CA ALA A 289 -15.94 19.48 -19.63
C ALA A 289 -16.01 17.96 -19.45
N ALA A 290 -17.20 17.35 -19.51
CA ALA A 290 -17.38 15.91 -19.41
C ALA A 290 -16.74 15.17 -20.60
N GLU A 291 -16.84 15.69 -21.81
CA GLU A 291 -16.18 15.15 -23.00
C GLU A 291 -14.66 15.21 -22.90
N ASN A 292 -14.12 16.35 -22.47
CA ASN A 292 -12.68 16.49 -22.25
C ASN A 292 -12.17 15.49 -21.20
N ARG A 293 -12.93 15.30 -20.10
CA ARG A 293 -12.60 14.31 -19.09
C ARG A 293 -12.65 12.89 -19.64
N LEU A 294 -13.65 12.55 -20.44
CA LEU A 294 -13.72 11.24 -21.09
C LEU A 294 -12.52 11.01 -22.00
N GLN A 295 -12.13 12.00 -22.77
CA GLN A 295 -10.97 11.92 -23.64
C GLN A 295 -9.66 11.80 -22.85
N GLU A 296 -9.52 12.52 -21.74
CA GLU A 296 -8.39 12.40 -20.82
C GLU A 296 -8.30 10.98 -20.24
N VAL A 297 -9.41 10.43 -19.73
CA VAL A 297 -9.47 9.06 -19.23
C VAL A 297 -9.06 8.08 -20.32
N ARG A 298 -9.64 8.19 -21.54
CA ARG A 298 -9.32 7.29 -22.67
C ARG A 298 -7.85 7.38 -23.10
N SER A 299 -7.27 8.57 -23.10
CA SER A 299 -5.85 8.74 -23.46
C SER A 299 -4.90 8.19 -22.40
N ALA A 300 -5.34 8.11 -21.15
CA ALA A 300 -4.57 7.59 -20.03
C ALA A 300 -4.76 6.08 -19.79
N LEU A 301 -5.66 5.40 -20.54
CA LEU A 301 -5.86 3.96 -20.43
C LEU A 301 -4.55 3.21 -20.71
N GLY A 302 -4.24 2.22 -19.88
CA GLY A 302 -3.02 1.41 -19.97
C GLY A 302 -1.72 2.11 -19.55
N SER A 303 -1.78 3.39 -19.14
CA SER A 303 -0.60 4.13 -18.66
C SER A 303 -0.63 4.46 -17.17
N ARG A 304 -1.78 4.32 -16.51
CA ARG A 304 -1.99 4.70 -15.11
C ARG A 304 -1.44 3.70 -14.11
N GLY A 305 -1.40 2.42 -14.47
CA GLY A 305 -0.91 1.35 -13.60
C GLY A 305 0.61 1.21 -13.63
N GLU A 306 1.16 0.69 -12.55
CA GLU A 306 2.54 0.23 -12.52
C GLU A 306 2.71 -0.97 -13.46
N ARG A 307 3.81 -0.99 -14.21
CA ARG A 307 4.10 -2.07 -15.14
C ARG A 307 5.07 -3.05 -14.52
N LEU A 308 4.65 -4.28 -14.44
CA LEU A 308 5.52 -5.39 -14.05
C LEU A 308 6.20 -5.95 -15.29
N ARG A 309 7.54 -6.03 -15.25
CA ARG A 309 8.36 -6.59 -16.33
C ARG A 309 9.36 -7.57 -15.78
N ILE A 310 9.37 -8.79 -16.32
CA ILE A 310 10.39 -9.77 -15.99
C ILE A 310 11.70 -9.29 -16.61
N ILE A 311 12.71 -8.98 -15.76
CA ILE A 311 14.05 -8.56 -16.18
C ILE A 311 15.02 -9.71 -16.18
N ASP A 312 14.78 -10.71 -15.31
CA ASP A 312 15.62 -11.88 -15.20
C ASP A 312 14.72 -13.11 -14.98
N PRO A 313 14.61 -13.99 -15.96
CA PRO A 313 13.83 -15.23 -15.83
C PRO A 313 14.50 -16.23 -14.86
N GLY A 314 15.70 -15.92 -14.39
CA GLY A 314 16.51 -16.81 -13.58
C GLY A 314 17.31 -17.84 -14.41
N ILE A 315 18.15 -18.56 -13.72
CA ILE A 315 18.93 -19.66 -14.27
C ILE A 315 18.62 -20.95 -13.52
N VAL A 316 18.78 -22.09 -14.20
CA VAL A 316 18.65 -23.39 -13.55
C VAL A 316 19.79 -23.54 -12.53
N PRO A 317 19.50 -23.73 -11.24
CA PRO A 317 20.54 -23.81 -10.22
C PRO A 317 21.37 -25.07 -10.37
N GLU A 318 22.70 -24.90 -10.45
CA GLU A 318 23.65 -26.02 -10.56
C GLU A 318 24.00 -26.65 -9.21
N ARG A 319 23.91 -25.84 -8.12
CA ARG A 319 24.25 -26.26 -6.76
C ARG A 319 23.04 -26.28 -5.87
N PRO A 320 22.92 -27.28 -4.98
CA PRO A 320 21.84 -27.30 -4.00
C PRO A 320 21.97 -26.14 -3.01
N SER A 321 20.88 -25.49 -2.70
CA SER A 321 20.79 -24.44 -1.68
C SER A 321 20.73 -25.02 -0.28
N SER A 322 20.23 -26.25 -0.11
CA SER A 322 20.13 -26.97 1.16
C SER A 322 20.32 -28.47 0.94
N PRO A 323 20.94 -29.21 1.89
CA PRO A 323 21.63 -28.74 3.08
C PRO A 323 23.00 -28.11 2.80
N ASN A 324 23.35 -27.06 3.52
CA ASN A 324 24.70 -26.49 3.49
C ASN A 324 25.63 -27.31 4.36
N ILE A 325 26.28 -28.31 3.76
CA ILE A 325 27.14 -29.30 4.47
C ILE A 325 28.20 -28.61 5.32
N LEU A 326 28.86 -27.60 4.76
CA LEU A 326 29.94 -26.87 5.43
C LEU A 326 29.40 -26.08 6.66
N LEU A 327 28.26 -25.39 6.54
CA LEU A 327 27.64 -24.66 7.62
C LEU A 327 27.19 -25.62 8.74
N ASN A 328 26.57 -26.75 8.37
CA ASN A 328 26.10 -27.75 9.32
C ASN A 328 27.27 -28.36 10.10
N MET A 329 28.42 -28.63 9.43
CA MET A 329 29.62 -29.12 10.08
C MET A 329 30.20 -28.11 11.09
N VAL A 330 30.25 -26.81 10.73
CA VAL A 330 30.72 -25.75 11.62
C VAL A 330 29.84 -25.63 12.85
N ILE A 331 28.52 -25.63 12.67
CA ILE A 331 27.56 -25.58 13.78
C ILE A 331 27.69 -26.81 14.68
N ALA A 332 27.84 -28.02 14.10
CA ALA A 332 28.01 -29.24 14.86
C ALA A 332 29.33 -29.26 15.65
N LEU A 333 30.41 -28.75 15.05
CA LEU A 333 31.70 -28.62 15.74
C LEU A 333 31.61 -27.69 16.92
N PHE A 334 30.96 -26.51 16.74
CA PHE A 334 30.79 -25.54 17.82
C PHE A 334 29.89 -26.08 18.95
N ALA A 335 28.78 -26.72 18.59
CA ALA A 335 27.90 -27.37 19.57
C ALA A 335 28.61 -28.48 20.36
N ALA A 336 29.42 -29.31 19.68
CA ALA A 336 30.22 -30.36 20.33
C ALA A 336 31.27 -29.79 21.29
N LEU A 337 31.93 -28.67 20.94
CA LEU A 337 32.85 -27.97 21.82
C LEU A 337 32.15 -27.46 23.08
N VAL A 338 31.00 -26.80 22.93
CA VAL A 338 30.22 -26.27 24.06
C VAL A 338 29.74 -27.41 24.96
N LEU A 339 29.19 -28.48 24.39
CA LEU A 339 28.71 -29.63 25.14
C LEU A 339 29.84 -30.37 25.88
N SER A 340 31.01 -30.50 25.23
CA SER A 340 32.19 -31.13 25.88
C SER A 340 32.74 -30.29 27.03
N ALA A 341 32.75 -28.95 26.87
CA ALA A 341 33.15 -28.05 27.96
C ALA A 341 32.15 -28.13 29.15
N PHE A 342 30.86 -28.15 28.85
CA PHE A 342 29.82 -28.31 29.85
C PHE A 342 29.93 -29.64 30.59
N TYR A 343 30.16 -30.74 29.87
CA TYR A 343 30.38 -32.05 30.44
C TYR A 343 31.56 -32.06 31.41
N LEU A 344 32.71 -31.46 31.03
CA LEU A 344 33.87 -31.36 31.90
C LEU A 344 33.63 -30.54 33.15
N VAL A 345 32.84 -29.47 33.09
CA VAL A 345 32.44 -28.66 34.25
C VAL A 345 31.56 -29.47 35.19
N VAL A 346 30.59 -30.21 34.70
CA VAL A 346 29.70 -31.08 35.49
C VAL A 346 30.52 -32.20 36.14
N GLU A 347 31.43 -32.87 35.40
CA GLU A 347 32.32 -33.89 35.93
C GLU A 347 33.19 -33.33 37.09
N MET A 348 33.69 -32.08 36.93
CA MET A 348 34.45 -31.41 38.01
C MET A 348 33.61 -31.20 39.26
N SER A 349 32.38 -30.73 39.12
CA SER A 349 31.49 -30.51 40.26
C SER A 349 31.21 -31.81 40.99
N TYR A 350 30.95 -32.89 40.25
CA TYR A 350 30.65 -34.21 40.81
C TYR A 350 31.86 -34.85 41.51
N VAL A 351 33.05 -34.74 40.96
CA VAL A 351 34.29 -35.24 41.56
C VAL A 351 34.67 -34.44 42.79
N ALA A 352 34.47 -33.11 42.78
CA ALA A 352 34.73 -32.26 43.93
C ALA A 352 33.80 -32.61 45.13
N GLU A 353 32.52 -32.83 44.87
CA GLU A 353 31.52 -33.20 45.87
C GLU A 353 31.80 -34.58 46.47
N ARG A 354 32.24 -35.54 45.66
CA ARG A 354 32.61 -36.88 46.11
C ARG A 354 33.91 -36.88 46.94
N ALA A 355 34.88 -36.02 46.60
CA ALA A 355 36.11 -35.85 47.36
C ALA A 355 35.84 -35.20 48.74
N GLU A 356 34.88 -34.29 48.81
CA GLU A 356 34.48 -33.60 50.02
C GLU A 356 33.70 -34.54 50.99
N SER A 357 32.81 -35.37 50.41
CA SER A 357 32.10 -36.41 51.20
C SER A 357 33.04 -37.45 51.77
N ASN A 358 34.06 -37.87 51.01
CA ASN A 358 35.07 -38.83 51.45
C ASN A 358 36.01 -38.25 52.56
N ARG A 359 36.32 -36.94 52.50
CA ARG A 359 37.05 -36.22 53.56
C ARG A 359 36.25 -36.07 54.87
N ARG A 360 34.91 -35.88 54.71
CA ARG A 360 34.03 -35.83 55.93
C ARG A 360 33.91 -37.18 56.60
N SER A 361 33.82 -38.28 55.83
CA SER A 361 33.79 -39.64 56.41
C SER A 361 35.09 -40.01 57.12
N LEU A 362 36.25 -39.62 56.62
CA LEU A 362 37.56 -39.86 57.24
C LEU A 362 37.77 -39.02 58.57
N ARG A 363 37.21 -37.78 58.62
CA ARG A 363 37.23 -36.93 59.80
C ARG A 363 36.34 -37.47 60.93
N VAL A 364 35.24 -38.15 60.59
CA VAL A 364 34.35 -38.77 61.56
C VAL A 364 34.94 -40.06 62.10
N ALA A 365 35.66 -40.87 61.31
CA ALA A 365 36.31 -42.08 61.72
C ALA A 365 37.53 -41.81 62.64
N GLY A 366 38.31 -40.74 62.38
CA GLY A 366 39.49 -40.41 63.27
C GLY A 366 39.16 -39.63 64.54
N ARG A 367 37.88 -39.49 64.89
CA ARG A 367 37.45 -38.85 66.16
C ARG A 367 36.93 -39.85 67.17
N ASN A 368 36.89 -41.13 66.82
CA ASN A 368 36.42 -42.23 67.73
C ASN A 368 37.52 -43.13 68.22
N ASP A 369 38.81 -42.82 67.93
CA ASP A 369 39.97 -43.36 68.57
C ASP A 369 40.58 -42.26 69.53
#